data_145babc5857ec7498a7cf4b75c8cdfa2
#
_entry.id   145babc5857ec7498a7cf4b75c8cdfa2
#
_cell.length_a   1.000
_cell.length_b   1.000
_cell.length_c   1.000
_cell.angle_alpha   90.00
_cell.angle_beta   90.00
_cell.angle_gamma   90.00
#
_symmetry.space_group_name_H-M   'P 1'
#
loop_
_entity.id
_entity.type
_entity.pdbx_description
1 polymer ?
#
loop_
_entity_poly.entity_id
_entity_poly.type
_entity_poly.pdbx_seq_one_letter_code
_entity_poly.pdbx_strand_id
1 'polypeptide(L)'
;MTIKLDEIAKKKKIKYFLISYVDFFGVLRSKLVPAQSIKEMQKEGAGFAGFSTYLDMSPSDPDMAAIPDPNSLIQLPWQPDVGWLAGDLWMDGKPVASSPRVMLRNQIDKLAKKNMYLKSGVECEYFLITPDGESIVDSKDQALKPCYDQSALMRQYDLIKEICDSMIKL
;
A
#
# COMPACT_ATOMS: atom_id res chain seq x y z
N MET A 1 -15.73 12.96 14.05
CA MET A 1 -14.72 14.03 13.80
C MET A 1 -14.00 13.69 12.51
N THR A 2 -13.84 14.65 11.62
CA THR A 2 -13.08 14.42 10.36
C THR A 2 -11.59 14.40 10.69
N ILE A 3 -10.89 13.34 10.29
CA ILE A 3 -9.44 13.22 10.45
C ILE A 3 -8.76 14.26 9.55
N LYS A 4 -7.90 15.09 10.11
CA LYS A 4 -7.16 16.14 9.41
C LYS A 4 -5.71 15.71 9.21
N LEU A 5 -5.36 15.35 8.01
CA LEU A 5 -4.03 14.84 7.68
C LEU A 5 -2.91 15.89 7.86
N ASP A 6 -3.21 17.17 7.63
CA ASP A 6 -2.26 18.27 7.84
C ASP A 6 -1.88 18.48 9.31
N GLU A 7 -2.83 18.30 10.23
CA GLU A 7 -2.57 18.35 11.67
C GLU A 7 -1.73 17.13 12.12
N ILE A 8 -2.06 15.96 11.60
CA ILE A 8 -1.30 14.72 11.88
C ILE A 8 0.12 14.83 11.33
N ALA A 9 0.30 15.37 10.12
CA ALA A 9 1.61 15.58 9.52
C ALA A 9 2.53 16.40 10.43
N LYS A 10 2.02 17.51 10.98
CA LYS A 10 2.75 18.36 11.92
C LYS A 10 3.12 17.61 13.20
N LYS A 11 2.14 16.93 13.81
CA LYS A 11 2.33 16.19 15.07
C LYS A 11 3.35 15.06 14.91
N LYS A 12 3.26 14.30 13.81
CA LYS A 12 4.11 13.14 13.53
C LYS A 12 5.39 13.48 12.75
N LYS A 13 5.60 14.75 12.39
CA LYS A 13 6.73 15.23 11.59
C LYS A 13 6.82 14.56 10.20
N ILE A 14 5.69 14.21 9.63
CA ILE A 14 5.60 13.69 8.26
C ILE A 14 5.84 14.85 7.30
N LYS A 15 6.74 14.67 6.34
CA LYS A 15 7.10 15.66 5.32
C LYS A 15 6.45 15.37 3.97
N TYR A 16 6.21 14.09 3.69
CA TYR A 16 5.65 13.61 2.42
C TYR A 16 4.58 12.56 2.65
N PHE A 17 3.65 12.46 1.72
CA PHE A 17 2.67 11.39 1.68
C PHE A 17 2.76 10.62 0.37
N LEU A 18 2.79 9.30 0.45
CA LEU A 18 2.54 8.42 -0.68
C LEU A 18 1.03 8.17 -0.76
N ILE A 19 0.36 8.79 -1.73
CA ILE A 19 -1.05 8.51 -2.02
C ILE A 19 -1.07 7.41 -3.07
N SER A 20 -1.59 6.24 -2.71
CA SER A 20 -1.41 5.00 -3.46
C SER A 20 -2.74 4.33 -3.77
N TYR A 21 -2.84 3.71 -4.95
CA TYR A 21 -3.92 2.81 -5.33
C TYR A 21 -3.36 1.56 -6.01
N VAL A 22 -4.17 0.52 -6.13
CA VAL A 22 -3.78 -0.74 -6.76
C VAL A 22 -4.44 -0.83 -8.13
N ASP A 23 -3.66 -1.17 -9.18
CA ASP A 23 -4.18 -1.48 -10.51
C ASP A 23 -4.67 -2.94 -10.64
N PHE A 24 -5.13 -3.36 -11.83
CA PHE A 24 -5.68 -4.71 -12.05
C PHE A 24 -4.65 -5.85 -11.89
N PHE A 25 -3.37 -5.56 -12.00
CA PHE A 25 -2.31 -6.55 -11.80
C PHE A 25 -1.75 -6.56 -10.37
N GLY A 26 -2.37 -5.83 -9.45
CA GLY A 26 -1.91 -5.76 -8.06
C GLY A 26 -0.72 -4.81 -7.86
N VAL A 27 -0.33 -4.04 -8.89
CA VAL A 27 0.76 -3.09 -8.78
C VAL A 27 0.31 -1.86 -8.01
N LEU A 28 1.07 -1.48 -6.99
CA LEU A 28 0.82 -0.27 -6.20
C LEU A 28 1.33 0.95 -6.96
N ARG A 29 0.39 1.81 -7.40
CA ARG A 29 0.67 3.08 -8.08
C ARG A 29 0.61 4.20 -7.07
N SER A 30 1.57 5.13 -7.10
CA SER A 30 1.68 6.15 -6.06
C SER A 30 2.14 7.49 -6.63
N LYS A 31 1.70 8.57 -5.96
CA LYS A 31 2.34 9.89 -6.04
C LYS A 31 2.90 10.27 -4.69
N LEU A 32 4.11 10.83 -4.69
CA LEU A 32 4.70 11.44 -3.52
C LEU A 32 4.26 12.91 -3.45
N VAL A 33 3.52 13.26 -2.41
CA VAL A 33 2.93 14.58 -2.22
C VAL A 33 3.56 15.25 -1.00
N PRO A 34 4.06 16.49 -1.10
CA PRO A 34 4.53 17.25 0.07
C PRO A 34 3.42 17.47 1.10
N ALA A 35 3.75 17.42 2.39
CA ALA A 35 2.78 17.58 3.47
C ALA A 35 2.04 18.92 3.44
N GLN A 36 2.63 19.97 2.83
CA GLN A 36 1.98 21.27 2.64
C GLN A 36 0.72 21.18 1.76
N SER A 37 0.70 20.27 0.80
CA SER A 37 -0.41 20.08 -0.15
C SER A 37 -1.44 19.05 0.32
N ILE A 38 -1.19 18.35 1.45
CA ILE A 38 -2.04 17.21 1.85
C ILE A 38 -3.48 17.61 2.16
N LYS A 39 -3.71 18.84 2.66
CA LYS A 39 -5.05 19.35 2.93
C LYS A 39 -5.89 19.48 1.67
N GLU A 40 -5.30 19.91 0.57
CA GLU A 40 -5.92 20.00 -0.74
C GLU A 40 -6.12 18.58 -1.31
N MET A 41 -5.08 17.74 -1.27
CA MET A 41 -5.16 16.36 -1.73
C MET A 41 -6.21 15.52 -0.97
N GLN A 42 -6.42 15.80 0.31
CA GLN A 42 -7.46 15.13 1.10
C GLN A 42 -8.87 15.45 0.57
N LYS A 43 -9.06 16.61 -0.06
CA LYS A 43 -10.34 17.07 -0.59
C LYS A 43 -10.51 16.71 -2.07
N GLU A 44 -9.47 16.94 -2.87
CA GLU A 44 -9.53 16.89 -4.34
C GLU A 44 -8.88 15.64 -4.93
N GLY A 45 -8.03 14.96 -4.13
CA GLY A 45 -7.27 13.79 -4.56
C GLY A 45 -5.97 14.13 -5.27
N ALA A 46 -5.14 13.13 -5.46
CA ALA A 46 -3.96 13.19 -6.31
C ALA A 46 -4.33 12.73 -7.73
N GLY A 47 -4.05 13.57 -8.74
CA GLY A 47 -4.40 13.27 -10.13
C GLY A 47 -3.50 12.19 -10.75
N PHE A 48 -4.09 11.30 -11.54
CA PHE A 48 -3.41 10.24 -12.29
C PHE A 48 -4.01 10.09 -13.67
N ALA A 49 -3.16 9.93 -14.69
CA ALA A 49 -3.58 9.54 -16.01
C ALA A 49 -3.89 8.03 -16.05
N GLY A 50 -5.17 7.66 -16.13
CA GLY A 50 -5.61 6.27 -16.00
C GLY A 50 -5.05 5.34 -17.09
N PHE A 51 -4.89 5.85 -18.31
CA PHE A 51 -4.35 5.07 -19.43
C PHE A 51 -2.88 4.65 -19.24
N SER A 52 -2.12 5.34 -18.38
CA SER A 52 -0.73 5.00 -18.08
C SER A 52 -0.60 3.89 -17.01
N THR A 53 -1.70 3.33 -16.57
CA THR A 53 -1.78 2.25 -15.59
C THR A 53 -2.74 1.17 -16.08
N TYR A 54 -2.69 -0.02 -15.48
CA TYR A 54 -3.56 -1.12 -15.90
C TYR A 54 -4.96 -1.00 -15.28
N LEU A 55 -5.78 -0.06 -15.80
CA LEU A 55 -7.17 0.17 -15.40
C LEU A 55 -8.15 0.14 -16.58
N ASP A 56 -7.74 -0.41 -17.74
CA ASP A 56 -8.54 -0.52 -18.95
C ASP A 56 -9.08 0.84 -19.43
N MET A 57 -8.17 1.82 -19.49
CA MET A 57 -8.43 3.19 -19.93
C MET A 57 -7.61 3.55 -21.15
N SER A 58 -8.14 4.48 -21.95
CA SER A 58 -7.49 5.04 -23.12
C SER A 58 -6.99 6.48 -22.89
N PRO A 59 -6.13 7.03 -23.75
CA PRO A 59 -5.71 8.43 -23.65
C PRO A 59 -6.84 9.47 -23.81
N SER A 60 -8.02 9.05 -24.28
CA SER A 60 -9.20 9.90 -24.41
C SER A 60 -10.05 9.96 -23.12
N ASP A 61 -9.76 9.07 -22.15
CA ASP A 61 -10.46 9.10 -20.88
C ASP A 61 -9.91 10.20 -19.98
N PRO A 62 -10.76 10.81 -19.12
CA PRO A 62 -10.32 11.85 -18.18
C PRO A 62 -9.30 11.33 -17.18
N ASP A 63 -8.52 12.25 -16.61
CA ASP A 63 -7.68 11.95 -15.47
C ASP A 63 -8.51 11.54 -14.25
N MET A 64 -7.96 10.61 -13.48
CA MET A 64 -8.54 10.17 -12.22
C MET A 64 -7.95 10.95 -11.05
N ALA A 65 -8.72 11.09 -9.98
CA ALA A 65 -8.24 11.57 -8.69
C ALA A 65 -8.22 10.41 -7.67
N ALA A 66 -7.08 10.16 -7.06
CA ALA A 66 -6.99 9.26 -5.91
C ALA A 66 -7.26 10.05 -4.62
N ILE A 67 -8.47 9.92 -4.08
CA ILE A 67 -8.87 10.55 -2.81
C ILE A 67 -8.29 9.72 -1.66
N PRO A 68 -7.36 10.27 -0.84
CA PRO A 68 -6.76 9.51 0.23
C PRO A 68 -7.77 9.17 1.33
N ASP A 69 -7.74 7.93 1.79
CA ASP A 69 -8.48 7.48 2.97
C ASP A 69 -7.69 7.80 4.24
N PRO A 70 -8.10 8.76 5.06
CA PRO A 70 -7.34 9.13 6.26
C PRO A 70 -7.22 8.00 7.29
N ASN A 71 -8.15 7.02 7.27
CA ASN A 71 -8.10 5.87 8.18
C ASN A 71 -7.02 4.85 7.79
N SER A 72 -6.49 4.94 6.57
CA SER A 72 -5.41 4.08 6.08
C SER A 72 -4.01 4.63 6.36
N LEU A 73 -3.89 5.75 7.06
CA LEU A 73 -2.60 6.39 7.29
C LEU A 73 -1.65 5.49 8.06
N ILE A 74 -0.54 5.17 7.44
CA ILE A 74 0.60 4.48 8.03
C ILE A 74 1.82 5.42 7.93
N GLN A 75 2.46 5.73 9.06
CA GLN A 75 3.78 6.34 9.07
C GLN A 75 4.83 5.24 8.90
N LEU A 76 5.61 5.29 7.81
CA LEU A 76 6.52 4.20 7.48
C LEU A 76 7.61 4.03 8.56
N PRO A 77 7.75 2.85 9.20
CA PRO A 77 8.74 2.64 10.25
C PRO A 77 10.20 2.81 9.79
N TRP A 78 10.48 2.48 8.53
CA TRP A 78 11.80 2.60 7.91
C TRP A 78 12.05 3.97 7.27
N GLN A 79 11.01 4.79 7.09
CA GLN A 79 11.08 6.14 6.54
C GLN A 79 10.10 7.06 7.28
N PRO A 80 10.41 7.48 8.53
CA PRO A 80 9.43 8.14 9.41
C PRO A 80 8.96 9.52 8.95
N ASP A 81 9.62 10.14 7.98
CA ASP A 81 9.15 11.39 7.37
C ASP A 81 8.14 11.17 6.23
N VAL A 82 7.77 9.91 5.94
CA VAL A 82 6.77 9.53 4.94
C VAL A 82 5.55 8.89 5.60
N GLY A 83 4.36 9.39 5.24
CA GLY A 83 3.07 8.78 5.51
C GLY A 83 2.55 8.08 4.26
N TRP A 84 2.12 6.84 4.37
CA TRP A 84 1.44 6.11 3.30
C TRP A 84 -0.07 6.19 3.48
N LEU A 85 -0.80 6.39 2.38
CA LEU A 85 -2.26 6.47 2.33
C LEU A 85 -2.81 5.67 1.16
N ALA A 86 -3.82 4.85 1.40
CA ALA A 86 -4.61 4.25 0.34
C ALA A 86 -5.58 5.29 -0.23
N GLY A 87 -5.68 5.35 -1.56
CA GLY A 87 -6.58 6.24 -2.28
C GLY A 87 -7.72 5.48 -2.95
N ASP A 88 -8.93 6.03 -2.87
CA ASP A 88 -10.06 5.60 -3.66
C ASP A 88 -10.08 6.41 -4.96
N LEU A 89 -10.18 5.73 -6.11
CA LEU A 89 -10.17 6.40 -7.41
C LEU A 89 -11.53 7.00 -7.75
N TRP A 90 -11.49 8.25 -8.18
CA TRP A 90 -12.65 9.01 -8.65
C TRP A 90 -12.38 9.58 -10.03
N MET A 91 -13.41 9.63 -10.87
CA MET A 91 -13.41 10.23 -12.20
C MET A 91 -14.75 10.90 -12.44
N ASP A 92 -14.76 12.15 -12.93
CA ASP A 92 -15.97 12.94 -13.17
C ASP A 92 -16.92 13.00 -11.95
N GLY A 93 -16.33 13.15 -10.76
CA GLY A 93 -17.09 13.25 -9.50
C GLY A 93 -17.72 11.96 -9.01
N LYS A 94 -17.36 10.81 -9.58
CA LYS A 94 -17.87 9.47 -9.21
C LYS A 94 -16.73 8.50 -8.91
N PRO A 95 -16.93 7.54 -7.97
CA PRO A 95 -15.98 6.46 -7.78
C PRO A 95 -15.78 5.65 -9.07
N VAL A 96 -14.54 5.32 -9.40
CA VAL A 96 -14.22 4.43 -10.54
C VAL A 96 -14.61 3.01 -10.18
N ALA A 97 -15.75 2.57 -10.70
CA ALA A 97 -16.38 1.30 -10.30
C ALA A 97 -15.51 0.06 -10.54
N SER A 98 -14.64 0.10 -11.56
CA SER A 98 -13.69 -0.97 -11.89
C SER A 98 -12.45 -0.99 -11.00
N SER A 99 -12.19 0.07 -10.23
CA SER A 99 -11.04 0.10 -9.32
C SER A 99 -11.11 -1.00 -8.27
N PRO A 100 -10.05 -1.81 -8.08
CA PRO A 100 -10.05 -2.92 -7.11
C PRO A 100 -10.48 -2.52 -5.70
N ARG A 101 -10.00 -1.38 -5.20
CA ARG A 101 -10.34 -0.88 -3.87
C ARG A 101 -11.81 -0.46 -3.78
N VAL A 102 -12.36 0.19 -4.81
CA VAL A 102 -13.79 0.57 -4.85
C VAL A 102 -14.67 -0.67 -4.90
N MET A 103 -14.29 -1.67 -5.71
CA MET A 103 -15.00 -2.96 -5.76
C MET A 103 -15.00 -3.66 -4.40
N LEU A 104 -13.85 -3.70 -3.72
CA LEU A 104 -13.72 -4.30 -2.39
C LEU A 104 -14.60 -3.59 -1.37
N ARG A 105 -14.60 -2.25 -1.31
CA ARG A 105 -15.50 -1.48 -0.43
C ARG A 105 -16.97 -1.84 -0.68
N ASN A 106 -17.37 -1.89 -1.94
CA ASN A 106 -18.75 -2.26 -2.28
C ASN A 106 -19.13 -3.68 -1.78
N GLN A 107 -18.20 -4.63 -1.77
CA GLN A 107 -18.45 -5.97 -1.22
C GLN A 107 -18.48 -5.95 0.31
N ILE A 108 -17.59 -5.22 0.96
CA ILE A 108 -17.59 -5.02 2.41
C ILE A 108 -18.93 -4.44 2.86
N ASP A 109 -19.41 -3.40 2.18
CA ASP A 109 -20.70 -2.76 2.50
C ASP A 109 -21.91 -3.71 2.32
N LYS A 110 -21.86 -4.56 1.28
CA LYS A 110 -22.91 -5.60 1.07
C LYS A 110 -22.90 -6.64 2.19
N LEU A 111 -21.74 -7.06 2.66
CA LEU A 111 -21.62 -8.01 3.78
C LEU A 111 -22.06 -7.37 5.09
N ALA A 112 -21.65 -6.12 5.35
CA ALA A 112 -22.03 -5.40 6.57
C ALA A 112 -23.56 -5.27 6.75
N LYS A 113 -24.30 -5.06 5.62
CA LYS A 113 -25.77 -5.05 5.64
C LYS A 113 -26.39 -6.37 6.07
N LYS A 114 -25.63 -7.46 6.02
CA LYS A 114 -26.03 -8.80 6.48
C LYS A 114 -25.42 -9.16 7.84
N ASN A 115 -24.82 -8.20 8.55
CA ASN A 115 -24.06 -8.40 9.80
C ASN A 115 -22.92 -9.41 9.64
N MET A 116 -22.31 -9.47 8.45
CA MET A 116 -21.18 -10.33 8.14
C MET A 116 -19.93 -9.49 7.95
N TYR A 117 -18.79 -9.96 8.50
CA TYR A 117 -17.48 -9.31 8.39
C TYR A 117 -16.43 -10.33 7.99
N LEU A 118 -15.69 -10.03 6.92
CA LEU A 118 -14.56 -10.84 6.50
C LEU A 118 -13.30 -10.40 7.26
N LYS A 119 -12.56 -11.37 7.81
CA LYS A 119 -11.19 -11.19 8.26
C LYS A 119 -10.30 -12.08 7.40
N SER A 120 -9.19 -11.55 6.92
CA SER A 120 -8.21 -12.29 6.14
C SER A 120 -6.81 -11.98 6.66
N GLY A 121 -5.90 -12.94 6.52
CA GLY A 121 -4.46 -12.77 6.66
C GLY A 121 -3.81 -12.95 5.30
N VAL A 122 -2.77 -12.18 5.02
CA VAL A 122 -1.97 -12.34 3.80
C VAL A 122 -0.63 -12.92 4.21
N GLU A 123 -0.28 -14.08 3.64
CA GLU A 123 1.03 -14.70 3.80
C GLU A 123 1.87 -14.36 2.57
N CYS A 124 2.99 -13.67 2.80
CA CYS A 124 3.92 -13.33 1.73
C CYS A 124 5.04 -14.35 1.68
N GLU A 125 5.07 -15.15 0.62
CA GLU A 125 6.18 -16.05 0.32
C GLU A 125 7.15 -15.37 -0.64
N TYR A 126 8.45 -15.45 -0.35
CA TYR A 126 9.47 -14.80 -1.16
C TYR A 126 10.81 -15.53 -1.06
N PHE A 127 11.67 -15.32 -2.05
CA PHE A 127 13.06 -15.74 -2.02
C PHE A 127 13.98 -14.55 -1.82
N LEU A 128 15.01 -14.73 -1.00
CA LEU A 128 16.13 -13.80 -0.93
C LEU A 128 17.14 -14.19 -2.01
N ILE A 129 17.30 -13.31 -2.99
CA ILE A 129 18.19 -13.52 -4.12
C ILE A 129 19.36 -12.56 -4.10
N THR A 130 20.46 -12.90 -4.75
CA THR A 130 21.59 -12.02 -4.97
C THR A 130 21.18 -10.82 -5.85
N PRO A 131 21.90 -9.67 -5.77
CA PRO A 131 21.53 -8.48 -6.54
C PRO A 131 21.50 -8.67 -8.06
N ASP A 132 22.26 -9.63 -8.59
CA ASP A 132 22.26 -10.03 -9.99
C ASP A 132 21.10 -10.95 -10.38
N GLY A 133 20.34 -11.46 -9.37
CA GLY A 133 19.22 -12.36 -9.58
C GLY A 133 19.58 -13.81 -9.89
N GLU A 134 20.86 -14.16 -9.90
CA GLU A 134 21.37 -15.46 -10.37
C GLU A 134 21.29 -16.58 -9.31
N SER A 135 21.27 -16.20 -8.02
CA SER A 135 21.37 -17.16 -6.92
C SER A 135 20.56 -16.73 -5.69
N ILE A 136 20.28 -17.69 -4.80
CA ILE A 136 19.79 -17.38 -3.46
C ILE A 136 20.92 -16.79 -2.61
N VAL A 137 20.58 -15.87 -1.70
CA VAL A 137 21.59 -15.21 -0.82
C VAL A 137 22.26 -16.23 0.11
N ASP A 138 21.52 -17.21 0.62
CA ASP A 138 22.06 -18.20 1.55
C ASP A 138 22.52 -19.47 0.81
N SER A 139 23.78 -19.48 0.35
CA SER A 139 24.38 -20.63 -0.32
C SER A 139 24.45 -21.91 0.52
N LYS A 140 24.24 -21.81 1.85
CA LYS A 140 24.21 -22.94 2.78
C LYS A 140 22.80 -23.53 2.97
N ASP A 141 21.77 -22.90 2.39
CA ASP A 141 20.40 -23.41 2.44
C ASP A 141 20.20 -24.48 1.36
N GLN A 142 20.70 -25.68 1.65
CA GLN A 142 20.68 -26.85 0.75
C GLN A 142 19.96 -28.05 1.37
N ALA A 143 19.15 -27.83 2.39
CA ALA A 143 18.38 -28.90 3.01
C ALA A 143 17.32 -29.46 2.04
N LEU A 144 17.18 -30.78 1.99
CA LEU A 144 16.13 -31.44 1.18
C LEU A 144 14.72 -31.05 1.61
N LYS A 145 14.53 -30.70 2.89
CA LYS A 145 13.28 -30.15 3.45
C LYS A 145 13.62 -28.89 4.22
N PRO A 146 13.68 -27.74 3.55
CA PRO A 146 14.19 -26.50 4.14
C PRO A 146 13.21 -25.81 5.08
N CYS A 147 11.91 -26.15 5.02
CA CYS A 147 10.89 -25.50 5.83
C CYS A 147 11.21 -25.60 7.33
N TYR A 148 11.14 -24.44 7.99
CA TYR A 148 11.37 -24.30 9.44
C TYR A 148 12.79 -24.62 9.91
N ASP A 149 13.79 -24.66 9.02
CA ASP A 149 15.19 -24.85 9.41
C ASP A 149 15.67 -23.66 10.25
N GLN A 150 15.89 -23.92 11.55
CA GLN A 150 16.36 -22.92 12.48
C GLN A 150 17.71 -22.33 12.07
N SER A 151 18.60 -23.13 11.48
CA SER A 151 19.94 -22.65 11.07
C SER A 151 19.82 -21.65 9.91
N ALA A 152 18.96 -21.94 8.92
CA ALA A 152 18.69 -21.02 7.81
C ALA A 152 18.08 -19.72 8.32
N LEU A 153 17.07 -19.81 9.21
CA LEU A 153 16.44 -18.65 9.83
C LEU A 153 17.46 -17.77 10.57
N MET A 154 18.33 -18.38 11.37
CA MET A 154 19.32 -17.62 12.14
C MET A 154 20.42 -16.98 11.29
N ARG A 155 20.73 -17.52 10.13
CA ARG A 155 21.65 -16.85 9.17
C ARG A 155 21.04 -15.59 8.57
N GLN A 156 19.71 -15.46 8.53
CA GLN A 156 18.98 -14.30 8.05
C GLN A 156 18.30 -13.50 9.17
N TYR A 157 18.74 -13.70 10.41
CA TYR A 157 18.10 -13.15 11.61
C TYR A 157 17.92 -11.64 11.56
N ASP A 158 18.95 -10.88 11.14
CA ASP A 158 18.88 -9.41 11.15
C ASP A 158 17.80 -8.88 10.20
N LEU A 159 17.68 -9.46 9.00
CA LEU A 159 16.62 -9.10 8.05
C LEU A 159 15.24 -9.47 8.62
N ILE A 160 15.08 -10.69 9.10
CA ILE A 160 13.79 -11.17 9.65
C ILE A 160 13.38 -10.33 10.86
N LYS A 161 14.33 -10.00 11.71
CA LYS A 161 14.11 -9.12 12.86
C LYS A 161 13.62 -7.74 12.42
N GLU A 162 14.26 -7.12 11.41
CA GLU A 162 13.86 -5.80 10.90
C GLU A 162 12.44 -5.83 10.32
N ILE A 163 12.08 -6.89 9.59
CA ILE A 163 10.72 -7.11 9.08
C ILE A 163 9.73 -7.19 10.26
N CYS A 164 9.99 -8.06 11.26
CA CYS A 164 9.14 -8.22 12.43
C CYS A 164 8.98 -6.91 13.22
N ASP A 165 10.08 -6.22 13.50
CA ASP A 165 10.07 -4.95 14.24
C ASP A 165 9.30 -3.86 13.48
N SER A 166 9.31 -3.88 12.15
CA SER A 166 8.55 -2.97 11.31
C SER A 166 7.06 -3.32 11.33
N MET A 167 6.72 -4.60 11.19
CA MET A 167 5.32 -5.08 11.22
C MET A 167 4.64 -4.82 12.57
N ILE A 168 5.37 -4.91 13.68
CA ILE A 168 4.84 -4.60 15.02
C ILE A 168 4.47 -3.12 15.18
N LYS A 169 5.13 -2.23 14.42
CA LYS A 169 4.87 -0.77 14.46
C LYS A 169 3.73 -0.34 13.53
N LEU A 170 3.31 -1.20 12.61
CA LEU A 170 2.21 -0.94 11.66
C LEU A 170 0.85 -1.32 12.26
#